data_dbcb9061e168ce6b3356c19c5ab23b05
#
_entry.id   dbcb9061e168ce6b3356c19c5ab23b05
#
_cell.length_a   1.000
_cell.length_b   1.000
_cell.length_c   1.000
_cell.angle_alpha   90.00
_cell.angle_beta   90.00
_cell.angle_gamma   90.00
#
_symmetry.space_group_name_H-M   'P 1'
#
loop_
_entity.id
_entity.type
_entity.pdbx_description
1 polymer ?
#
loop_
_entity_poly.entity_id
_entity_poly.type
_entity_poly.pdbx_seq_one_letter_code
_entity_poly.pdbx_strand_id
1 'polypeptide(L)'
;MKTLKLFAMLCTTLLLCNSCLKGIGWEEEQRENNKEPEKPQTGLVLTATPSTIIADGEDVAVLEVALNDEVLTEGFTIYDDEDNIVELENMEFSTTVAGEYKFWASYKSDISDTITITAEEPEEDPEENPGNNETPEGPTDSDPENLNFKRRVLLTQFTGTGCGYCPGMILALREVMQNNTFADKTVLAAAHRYNGSDPAYLANYALDVAMGVGGFPSLSADMYYTYGLYSNMVEVIHKMVDASFERTTTKAGISAVSYIEEDKVIINATVKAAEESMFRIGAWLLEDGIYGQQTNYGFEGDFNIHDNCIRVADSKASSSDYTGYDIGPVGEDGEVQPIKKGETAEYTFTIELKDKWKRENCSLVIFVTTPEKVQGRESYFVNNVIEMPLEGEVAFEYEESEDEE
;
A
#
# COMPACT_ATOMS: atom_id res chain seq x y z
N MET A 1 -50.06 -8.00 33.72
CA MET A 1 -50.52 -6.78 34.43
C MET A 1 -49.45 -5.70 34.32
N LYS A 2 -49.88 -4.57 33.70
CA LYS A 2 -49.41 -3.19 33.84
C LYS A 2 -47.97 -2.89 33.30
N THR A 3 -47.73 -1.94 32.46
CA THR A 3 -48.44 -1.00 31.54
C THR A 3 -47.38 -0.19 30.83
N LEU A 4 -47.56 -0.13 29.55
CA LEU A 4 -47.16 0.85 28.56
C LEU A 4 -47.15 2.30 29.07
N LYS A 5 -46.13 3.15 28.75
CA LYS A 5 -46.31 4.57 28.50
C LYS A 5 -45.39 5.10 27.40
N LEU A 6 -46.00 5.36 26.31
CA LEU A 6 -45.71 6.20 25.18
C LEU A 6 -45.66 7.67 25.60
N PHE A 7 -44.71 8.47 25.08
CA PHE A 7 -44.84 9.94 25.06
C PHE A 7 -44.41 10.44 23.67
N ALA A 8 -45.44 10.80 22.93
CA ALA A 8 -45.35 11.64 21.75
C ALA A 8 -45.74 13.08 22.16
N MET A 9 -45.06 14.09 21.65
CA MET A 9 -45.50 15.49 21.65
C MET A 9 -44.75 16.21 20.53
N LEU A 10 -45.35 16.44 19.50
CA LEU A 10 -46.34 17.40 18.95
C LEU A 10 -45.69 18.72 18.50
N CYS A 11 -45.70 18.86 17.20
CA CYS A 11 -45.47 20.06 16.39
C CYS A 11 -46.49 21.16 16.72
N THR A 12 -46.07 22.42 16.80
CA THR A 12 -46.97 23.54 16.55
C THR A 12 -46.27 24.66 15.78
N THR A 13 -46.76 24.84 14.61
CA THR A 13 -46.63 26.00 13.73
C THR A 13 -47.29 27.24 14.35
N LEU A 14 -46.69 28.42 14.20
CA LEU A 14 -47.42 29.67 14.17
C LEU A 14 -46.85 30.60 13.11
N LEU A 15 -47.80 31.00 12.26
CA LEU A 15 -47.65 31.95 11.17
C LEU A 15 -47.96 33.39 11.66
N LEU A 16 -47.28 34.36 11.03
CA LEU A 16 -47.69 35.70 10.69
C LEU A 16 -47.88 36.77 11.81
N CYS A 17 -47.07 37.81 11.68
CA CYS A 17 -47.64 39.15 11.50
C CYS A 17 -46.63 40.12 10.88
N ASN A 18 -47.01 40.65 9.72
CA ASN A 18 -46.44 41.83 9.06
C ASN A 18 -46.88 43.09 9.81
N SER A 19 -45.97 43.99 10.09
CA SER A 19 -46.27 45.42 9.95
C SER A 19 -45.02 46.30 10.04
N CYS A 20 -44.85 47.09 9.05
CA CYS A 20 -44.04 48.28 8.83
C CYS A 20 -43.38 48.96 10.02
N LEU A 21 -42.07 49.23 9.86
CA LEU A 21 -41.53 50.57 10.19
C LEU A 21 -40.31 50.80 9.26
N LYS A 22 -40.47 51.92 8.51
CA LYS A 22 -39.42 52.49 7.65
C LYS A 22 -38.37 53.18 8.54
N GLY A 23 -37.12 53.05 8.10
CA GLY A 23 -36.17 54.13 8.30
C GLY A 23 -34.90 53.73 9.04
N ILE A 24 -33.84 54.04 8.38
CA ILE A 24 -32.47 54.28 8.84
C ILE A 24 -31.48 53.16 8.50
N GLY A 25 -30.63 53.50 7.54
CA GLY A 25 -29.51 52.85 6.94
C GLY A 25 -28.64 52.00 7.85
N TRP A 26 -28.61 50.73 7.50
CA TRP A 26 -27.67 49.71 8.01
C TRP A 26 -27.18 48.79 6.90
N GLU A 27 -27.21 49.25 5.65
CA GLU A 27 -26.80 48.38 4.51
C GLU A 27 -25.38 48.62 4.00
N GLU A 28 -24.57 49.44 4.65
CA GLU A 28 -23.17 49.67 4.22
C GLU A 28 -22.08 49.12 5.16
N GLU A 29 -22.43 48.55 6.32
CA GLU A 29 -21.41 48.03 7.27
C GLU A 29 -21.24 46.50 7.29
N GLN A 30 -21.94 45.75 6.42
CA GLN A 30 -21.79 44.27 6.38
C GLN A 30 -21.04 43.74 5.15
N ARG A 31 -20.40 44.61 4.38
CA ARG A 31 -19.53 44.16 3.26
C ARG A 31 -18.03 44.21 3.52
N GLU A 32 -17.60 44.64 4.70
CA GLU A 32 -16.18 44.70 5.05
C GLU A 32 -15.70 43.67 6.09
N ASN A 33 -16.53 42.72 6.55
CA ASN A 33 -16.14 41.75 7.57
C ASN A 33 -16.08 40.29 7.08
N ASN A 34 -15.83 40.07 5.79
CA ASN A 34 -15.40 38.78 5.27
C ASN A 34 -13.97 38.88 4.69
N LYS A 35 -13.09 39.60 5.36
CA LYS A 35 -11.68 39.37 5.26
C LYS A 35 -11.38 38.18 6.18
N GLU A 36 -10.93 37.07 5.59
CA GLU A 36 -10.12 36.06 6.27
C GLU A 36 -9.13 36.82 7.17
N PRO A 37 -8.90 36.40 8.43
CA PRO A 37 -7.93 37.09 9.28
C PRO A 37 -6.59 37.07 8.53
N GLU A 38 -6.12 38.27 8.15
CA GLU A 38 -4.77 38.43 7.60
C GLU A 38 -3.85 37.80 8.64
N LYS A 39 -3.15 36.67 8.26
CA LYS A 39 -2.02 36.14 9.04
C LYS A 39 -1.09 37.33 9.33
N PRO A 40 -0.62 37.50 10.58
CA PRO A 40 0.35 38.54 10.85
C PRO A 40 1.53 38.33 9.90
N GLN A 41 1.84 39.32 9.10
CA GLN A 41 3.08 39.33 8.29
C GLN A 41 4.24 39.33 9.28
N THR A 42 4.68 38.13 9.64
CA THR A 42 5.93 37.95 10.35
C THR A 42 7.02 38.13 9.32
N GLY A 43 8.13 38.75 9.66
CA GLY A 43 9.26 38.89 8.72
C GLY A 43 9.95 37.56 8.40
N LEU A 44 9.36 36.42 8.78
CA LEU A 44 9.85 35.05 8.49
C LEU A 44 9.36 34.63 7.10
N VAL A 45 10.31 34.22 6.27
CA VAL A 45 10.09 33.79 4.89
C VAL A 45 10.72 32.40 4.71
N LEU A 46 9.95 31.49 4.10
CA LEU A 46 10.47 30.22 3.57
C LEU A 46 10.50 30.35 2.05
N THR A 47 11.57 29.91 1.42
CA THR A 47 11.69 29.84 -0.04
C THR A 47 12.24 28.47 -0.46
N ALA A 48 11.94 28.05 -1.70
CA ALA A 48 12.53 26.88 -2.32
C ALA A 48 13.07 27.24 -3.71
N THR A 49 14.25 26.74 -4.04
CA THR A 49 14.88 27.01 -5.32
C THR A 49 15.52 25.72 -5.87
N PRO A 50 15.08 25.24 -7.05
CA PRO A 50 13.91 25.70 -7.80
C PRO A 50 12.59 25.39 -7.09
N SER A 51 11.49 25.99 -7.52
CA SER A 51 10.13 25.64 -7.04
C SER A 51 9.48 24.53 -7.84
N THR A 52 10.13 24.07 -8.91
CA THR A 52 9.72 22.90 -9.72
C THR A 52 10.93 22.01 -9.87
N ILE A 53 10.76 20.74 -9.56
CA ILE A 53 11.80 19.69 -9.68
C ILE A 53 11.21 18.52 -10.48
N ILE A 54 12.10 17.65 -10.96
CA ILE A 54 11.71 16.37 -11.56
C ILE A 54 11.57 15.32 -10.44
N ALA A 55 10.51 14.51 -10.53
CA ALA A 55 10.25 13.45 -9.56
C ALA A 55 11.09 12.20 -9.85
N ASP A 56 12.43 12.36 -9.96
CA ASP A 56 13.38 11.29 -10.21
C ASP A 56 14.17 10.87 -8.95
N GLY A 57 13.98 11.61 -7.84
CA GLY A 57 14.68 11.38 -6.58
C GLY A 57 16.08 11.98 -6.52
N GLU A 58 16.61 12.50 -7.65
CA GLU A 58 17.92 13.12 -7.76
C GLU A 58 17.84 14.64 -7.89
N ASP A 59 16.80 15.15 -8.57
CA ASP A 59 16.56 16.57 -8.68
C ASP A 59 16.08 17.14 -7.35
N VAL A 60 16.68 18.25 -6.91
CA VAL A 60 16.48 18.78 -5.56
C VAL A 60 16.01 20.22 -5.57
N ALA A 61 15.07 20.54 -4.70
CA ALA A 61 14.74 21.91 -4.31
C ALA A 61 15.43 22.25 -3.00
N VAL A 62 16.25 23.28 -3.00
CA VAL A 62 16.91 23.77 -1.78
C VAL A 62 16.00 24.77 -1.08
N LEU A 63 15.64 24.47 0.18
CA LEU A 63 14.83 25.35 1.02
C LEU A 63 15.72 26.31 1.81
N GLU A 64 15.24 27.55 1.95
CA GLU A 64 15.92 28.58 2.75
C GLU A 64 14.92 29.29 3.66
N VAL A 65 15.25 29.42 4.93
CA VAL A 65 14.47 30.19 5.92
C VAL A 65 15.19 31.50 6.24
N ALA A 66 14.50 32.61 6.08
CA ALA A 66 15.04 33.93 6.38
C ALA A 66 14.13 34.73 7.30
N LEU A 67 14.70 35.52 8.21
CA LEU A 67 13.98 36.47 9.05
C LEU A 67 14.47 37.88 8.78
N ASN A 68 13.60 38.76 8.27
CA ASN A 68 13.93 40.14 7.90
C ASN A 68 15.19 40.23 6.98
N ASP A 69 15.21 39.38 5.94
CA ASP A 69 16.30 39.24 4.95
C ASP A 69 17.61 38.63 5.49
N GLU A 70 17.67 38.17 6.74
CA GLU A 70 18.78 37.39 7.27
C GLU A 70 18.49 35.90 7.23
N VAL A 71 19.34 35.14 6.53
CA VAL A 71 19.20 33.67 6.44
C VAL A 71 19.46 33.01 7.79
N LEU A 72 18.55 32.18 8.23
CA LEU A 72 18.67 31.42 9.47
C LEU A 72 19.33 30.06 9.17
N THR A 73 20.33 29.69 9.98
CA THR A 73 21.03 28.41 9.86
C THR A 73 20.57 27.39 10.91
N GLU A 74 19.83 27.83 11.95
CA GLU A 74 19.38 26.96 13.03
C GLU A 74 18.19 27.59 13.79
N GLY A 75 17.51 26.78 14.59
CA GLY A 75 16.46 27.24 15.52
C GLY A 75 15.07 27.39 14.92
N PHE A 76 14.88 27.08 13.66
CA PHE A 76 13.58 26.99 12.99
C PHE A 76 13.14 25.52 12.83
N THR A 77 11.87 25.32 12.49
CA THR A 77 11.29 24.02 12.17
C THR A 77 10.47 24.14 10.90
N ILE A 78 10.59 23.17 9.99
CA ILE A 78 9.80 23.08 8.75
C ILE A 78 8.70 22.05 8.96
N TYR A 79 7.54 22.34 8.40
CA TYR A 79 6.34 21.51 8.45
C TYR A 79 5.79 21.30 7.04
N ASP A 80 5.11 20.15 6.84
CA ASP A 80 4.27 19.89 5.67
C ASP A 80 2.87 20.50 5.84
N ASP A 81 1.97 20.27 4.88
CA ASP A 81 0.59 20.75 4.91
C ASP A 81 -0.34 20.00 5.88
N GLU A 82 0.13 18.91 6.48
CA GLU A 82 -0.53 18.16 7.55
C GLU A 82 0.03 18.51 8.95
N ASP A 83 0.86 19.55 9.04
CA ASP A 83 1.54 20.01 10.27
C ASP A 83 2.55 18.98 10.84
N ASN A 84 3.04 18.02 10.02
CA ASN A 84 4.13 17.15 10.44
C ASN A 84 5.48 17.84 10.31
N ILE A 85 6.39 17.56 11.25
CA ILE A 85 7.76 18.08 11.17
C ILE A 85 8.50 17.35 10.05
N VAL A 86 9.11 18.12 9.16
CA VAL A 86 9.92 17.62 8.04
C VAL A 86 11.41 17.87 8.36
N GLU A 87 12.17 16.79 8.47
CA GLU A 87 13.62 16.84 8.61
C GLU A 87 14.26 16.70 7.21
N LEU A 88 14.96 17.74 6.76
CA LEU A 88 15.63 17.78 5.47
C LEU A 88 17.15 17.73 5.69
N GLU A 89 17.82 16.81 5.03
CA GLU A 89 19.28 16.79 5.01
C GLU A 89 19.79 17.94 4.10
N ASN A 90 20.70 18.76 4.61
CA ASN A 90 21.22 19.95 3.90
C ASN A 90 20.15 20.95 3.42
N MET A 91 18.94 20.91 3.95
CA MET A 91 17.80 21.71 3.47
C MET A 91 17.37 21.37 2.03
N GLU A 92 17.62 20.16 1.57
CA GLU A 92 17.29 19.66 0.24
C GLU A 92 16.02 18.80 0.30
N PHE A 93 15.10 19.06 -0.61
CA PHE A 93 13.90 18.25 -0.83
C PHE A 93 13.97 17.61 -2.21
N SER A 94 13.80 16.29 -2.28
CA SER A 94 13.63 15.51 -3.49
C SER A 94 12.51 14.47 -3.30
N THR A 95 11.98 13.97 -4.39
CA THR A 95 10.92 12.96 -4.37
C THR A 95 10.93 12.15 -5.66
N THR A 96 10.45 10.91 -5.59
CA THR A 96 10.19 10.04 -6.77
C THR A 96 8.71 10.04 -7.16
N VAL A 97 7.85 10.84 -6.52
CA VAL A 97 6.42 10.89 -6.79
C VAL A 97 6.06 12.26 -7.30
N ALA A 98 5.49 12.34 -8.50
CA ALA A 98 5.00 13.59 -9.05
C ALA A 98 3.83 14.14 -8.23
N GLY A 99 3.79 15.47 -8.03
CA GLY A 99 2.75 16.12 -7.24
C GLY A 99 3.12 17.48 -6.70
N GLU A 100 2.21 18.08 -5.94
CA GLU A 100 2.44 19.34 -5.23
C GLU A 100 2.77 19.07 -3.76
N TYR A 101 3.90 19.59 -3.30
CA TYR A 101 4.37 19.47 -1.92
C TYR A 101 4.39 20.84 -1.27
N LYS A 102 3.72 20.97 -0.13
CA LYS A 102 3.55 22.26 0.56
C LYS A 102 4.31 22.26 1.86
N PHE A 103 5.06 23.35 2.09
CA PHE A 103 5.86 23.53 3.30
C PHE A 103 5.66 24.91 3.89
N TRP A 104 5.79 25.01 5.21
CA TRP A 104 5.87 26.23 5.94
C TRP A 104 6.86 26.12 7.10
N ALA A 105 7.39 27.24 7.57
CA ALA A 105 8.41 27.25 8.62
C ALA A 105 7.93 28.03 9.86
N SER A 106 8.41 27.61 11.04
CA SER A 106 8.27 28.37 12.29
C SER A 106 9.62 28.70 12.89
N TYR A 107 9.74 29.89 13.45
CA TYR A 107 10.90 30.33 14.23
C TYR A 107 10.42 31.16 15.42
N LYS A 108 10.60 30.65 16.65
CA LYS A 108 10.03 31.22 17.89
C LYS A 108 8.51 31.35 17.79
N SER A 109 7.99 32.60 17.69
CA SER A 109 6.57 32.89 17.52
C SER A 109 6.16 33.24 16.09
N ASP A 110 7.13 33.34 15.19
CA ASP A 110 6.93 33.72 13.81
C ASP A 110 6.65 32.49 12.93
N ILE A 111 5.75 32.65 11.97
CA ILE A 111 5.34 31.60 11.03
C ILE A 111 5.44 32.18 9.62
N SER A 112 6.06 31.44 8.70
CA SER A 112 6.13 31.84 7.29
C SER A 112 4.80 31.60 6.56
N ASP A 113 4.67 32.18 5.39
CA ASP A 113 3.68 31.71 4.42
C ASP A 113 4.03 30.30 3.93
N THR A 114 3.01 29.59 3.46
CA THR A 114 3.19 28.25 2.86
C THR A 114 3.74 28.41 1.43
N ILE A 115 4.79 27.67 1.11
CA ILE A 115 5.31 27.54 -0.26
C ILE A 115 4.83 26.23 -0.87
N THR A 116 4.86 26.13 -2.19
CA THR A 116 4.60 24.89 -2.93
C THR A 116 5.80 24.56 -3.80
N ILE A 117 6.25 23.32 -3.72
CA ILE A 117 7.21 22.72 -4.65
C ILE A 117 6.44 21.77 -5.55
N THR A 118 6.54 21.92 -6.86
CA THR A 118 5.92 21.03 -7.83
C THR A 118 6.98 20.02 -8.30
N ALA A 119 6.70 18.72 -8.12
CA ALA A 119 7.49 17.65 -8.69
C ALA A 119 6.79 17.15 -9.97
N GLU A 120 7.44 17.34 -11.11
CA GLU A 120 6.92 16.91 -12.43
C GLU A 120 7.41 15.50 -12.75
N GLU A 121 6.60 14.73 -13.48
CA GLU A 121 7.06 13.45 -14.01
C GLU A 121 8.30 13.66 -14.90
N PRO A 122 9.32 12.77 -14.81
CA PRO A 122 10.44 12.82 -15.73
C PRO A 122 9.94 12.75 -17.19
N GLU A 123 10.36 13.69 -18.05
CA GLU A 123 10.10 13.55 -19.47
C GLU A 123 10.85 12.31 -19.98
N GLU A 124 10.15 11.32 -20.52
CA GLU A 124 10.79 10.20 -21.21
C GLU A 124 11.55 10.78 -22.42
N ASP A 125 12.90 10.82 -22.33
CA ASP A 125 13.74 11.23 -23.44
C ASP A 125 13.75 10.12 -24.52
N PRO A 126 13.22 10.35 -25.72
CA PRO A 126 13.18 9.30 -26.74
C PRO A 126 14.54 8.99 -27.38
N GLU A 127 15.65 9.58 -26.93
CA GLU A 127 16.95 9.45 -27.59
C GLU A 127 18.15 9.00 -26.71
N GLU A 128 18.00 8.55 -25.46
CA GLU A 128 19.10 7.88 -24.77
C GLU A 128 18.94 6.35 -24.76
N ASN A 129 19.27 5.73 -25.87
CA ASN A 129 19.63 4.31 -25.91
C ASN A 129 21.07 4.12 -26.41
N PRO A 130 22.09 4.19 -25.53
CA PRO A 130 23.42 3.70 -25.84
C PRO A 130 23.74 2.40 -25.09
N GLY A 131 22.99 1.39 -25.32
CA GLY A 131 23.33 0.06 -24.79
C GLY A 131 22.16 -0.86 -25.04
N ASN A 132 22.41 -1.88 -25.81
CA ASN A 132 21.52 -2.98 -26.20
C ASN A 132 20.98 -3.75 -24.95
N ASN A 133 20.17 -3.07 -24.11
CA ASN A 133 19.35 -3.68 -23.09
C ASN A 133 17.93 -3.66 -23.62
N GLU A 134 17.61 -4.63 -24.47
CA GLU A 134 16.19 -4.93 -24.75
C GLU A 134 15.55 -5.24 -23.40
N THR A 135 14.55 -4.45 -23.00
CA THR A 135 13.69 -4.78 -21.85
C THR A 135 13.31 -6.25 -21.98
N PRO A 136 13.58 -7.11 -20.99
CA PRO A 136 13.24 -8.51 -21.11
C PRO A 136 11.76 -8.68 -21.46
N GLU A 137 11.48 -9.34 -22.58
CA GLU A 137 10.09 -9.67 -22.91
C GLU A 137 9.59 -10.66 -21.85
N GLY A 138 8.34 -10.49 -21.43
CA GLY A 138 7.69 -11.43 -20.54
C GLY A 138 7.59 -12.84 -21.15
N PRO A 139 7.42 -13.87 -20.32
CA PRO A 139 7.34 -15.25 -20.80
C PRO A 139 6.17 -15.43 -21.75
N THR A 140 6.39 -16.19 -22.84
CA THR A 140 5.34 -16.51 -23.80
C THR A 140 4.27 -17.37 -23.15
N ASP A 141 3.01 -17.04 -23.36
CA ASP A 141 1.88 -17.87 -22.93
C ASP A 141 1.87 -19.20 -23.72
N SER A 142 2.09 -20.30 -23.01
CA SER A 142 2.21 -21.63 -23.61
C SER A 142 0.87 -22.22 -24.07
N ASP A 143 -0.26 -21.72 -23.55
CA ASP A 143 -1.60 -22.19 -23.89
C ASP A 143 -2.61 -21.02 -23.88
N PRO A 144 -2.59 -20.17 -24.92
CA PRO A 144 -3.38 -18.92 -24.95
C PRO A 144 -4.89 -19.10 -24.82
N GLU A 145 -5.43 -20.24 -25.19
CA GLU A 145 -6.86 -20.54 -25.10
C GLU A 145 -7.27 -21.10 -23.74
N ASN A 146 -6.31 -21.56 -22.92
CA ASN A 146 -6.57 -22.08 -21.58
C ASN A 146 -6.82 -20.95 -20.59
N LEU A 147 -7.89 -21.08 -19.84
CA LEU A 147 -8.27 -20.13 -18.80
C LEU A 147 -8.42 -20.80 -17.42
N ASN A 148 -8.01 -22.08 -17.32
CA ASN A 148 -8.00 -22.83 -16.06
C ASN A 148 -6.67 -22.63 -15.33
N PHE A 149 -6.46 -21.43 -14.79
CA PHE A 149 -5.22 -21.08 -14.12
C PHE A 149 -5.07 -21.76 -12.77
N LYS A 150 -3.84 -22.18 -12.47
CA LYS A 150 -3.47 -22.63 -11.15
C LYS A 150 -3.62 -21.51 -10.14
N ARG A 151 -4.31 -21.81 -9.04
CA ARG A 151 -4.56 -20.84 -7.97
C ARG A 151 -3.69 -21.13 -6.75
N ARG A 152 -3.20 -20.05 -6.12
CA ARG A 152 -2.61 -20.09 -4.78
C ARG A 152 -3.30 -19.12 -3.84
N VAL A 153 -3.23 -19.44 -2.56
CA VAL A 153 -3.72 -18.60 -1.46
C VAL A 153 -2.58 -17.80 -0.88
N LEU A 154 -2.74 -16.48 -0.77
CA LEU A 154 -1.78 -15.63 -0.09
C LEU A 154 -1.98 -15.73 1.43
N LEU A 155 -1.00 -16.29 2.12
CA LEU A 155 -0.93 -16.29 3.58
C LEU A 155 -0.06 -15.15 4.07
N THR A 156 -0.61 -14.24 4.86
CA THR A 156 0.14 -13.14 5.49
C THR A 156 0.21 -13.37 6.98
N GLN A 157 1.40 -13.72 7.47
CA GLN A 157 1.67 -13.85 8.91
C GLN A 157 1.94 -12.47 9.51
N PHE A 158 1.26 -12.14 10.59
CA PHE A 158 1.55 -10.95 11.40
C PHE A 158 2.32 -11.34 12.64
N THR A 159 3.56 -10.84 12.74
CA THR A 159 4.57 -11.28 13.72
C THR A 159 5.48 -10.13 14.16
N GLY A 160 6.53 -10.46 14.88
CA GLY A 160 7.64 -9.57 15.25
C GLY A 160 8.48 -10.16 16.38
N THR A 161 9.74 -9.75 16.44
CA THR A 161 10.75 -10.27 17.39
C THR A 161 10.38 -10.10 18.86
N GLY A 162 9.57 -9.08 19.20
CA GLY A 162 9.07 -8.86 20.57
C GLY A 162 7.88 -9.74 20.97
N CYS A 163 7.27 -10.46 20.04
CA CYS A 163 6.07 -11.26 20.28
C CYS A 163 6.39 -12.65 20.84
N GLY A 164 6.21 -12.86 22.14
CA GLY A 164 6.60 -14.12 22.79
C GLY A 164 5.77 -15.35 22.43
N TYR A 165 4.57 -15.19 21.86
CA TYR A 165 3.72 -16.28 21.36
C TYR A 165 3.86 -16.53 19.86
N CYS A 166 4.52 -15.63 19.11
CA CYS A 166 4.72 -15.78 17.68
C CYS A 166 5.54 -17.02 17.27
N PRO A 167 6.49 -17.52 18.09
CA PRO A 167 7.15 -18.79 17.82
C PRO A 167 6.20 -19.98 17.59
N GLY A 168 5.05 -20.01 18.28
CA GLY A 168 4.04 -21.05 18.06
C GLY A 168 3.43 -21.02 16.65
N MET A 169 3.18 -19.84 16.10
CA MET A 169 2.72 -19.67 14.71
C MET A 169 3.82 -20.07 13.72
N ILE A 170 5.08 -19.69 13.99
CA ILE A 170 6.21 -20.06 13.13
C ILE A 170 6.34 -21.59 13.06
N LEU A 171 6.20 -22.31 14.17
CA LEU A 171 6.21 -23.78 14.19
C LEU A 171 5.06 -24.36 13.37
N ALA A 172 3.85 -23.84 13.54
CA ALA A 172 2.69 -24.34 12.81
C ALA A 172 2.82 -24.11 11.28
N LEU A 173 3.32 -22.93 10.86
CA LEU A 173 3.57 -22.63 9.46
C LEU A 173 4.69 -23.52 8.91
N ARG A 174 5.79 -23.73 9.65
CA ARG A 174 6.85 -24.66 9.26
C ARG A 174 6.33 -26.10 9.09
N GLU A 175 5.41 -26.53 9.97
CA GLU A 175 4.81 -27.86 9.88
C GLU A 175 3.94 -28.01 8.62
N VAL A 176 3.02 -27.08 8.35
CA VAL A 176 2.14 -27.18 7.17
C VAL A 176 2.90 -27.05 5.86
N MET A 177 3.95 -26.23 5.82
CA MET A 177 4.78 -26.02 4.64
C MET A 177 5.73 -27.21 4.33
N GLN A 178 5.90 -28.17 5.24
CA GLN A 178 6.59 -29.43 4.95
C GLN A 178 5.77 -30.35 4.03
N ASN A 179 4.46 -30.14 3.93
CA ASN A 179 3.61 -30.84 3.00
C ASN A 179 3.67 -30.15 1.63
N ASN A 180 4.32 -30.78 0.65
CA ASN A 180 4.51 -30.21 -0.69
C ASN A 180 3.18 -29.81 -1.36
N THR A 181 2.11 -30.61 -1.20
CA THR A 181 0.80 -30.29 -1.76
C THR A 181 0.20 -29.01 -1.12
N PHE A 182 0.44 -28.79 0.17
CA PHE A 182 0.02 -27.58 0.85
C PHE A 182 0.88 -26.38 0.43
N ALA A 183 2.19 -26.54 0.40
CA ALA A 183 3.13 -25.51 -0.02
C ALA A 183 2.86 -25.04 -1.46
N ASP A 184 2.57 -25.98 -2.36
CA ASP A 184 2.25 -25.65 -3.77
C ASP A 184 0.94 -24.85 -3.96
N LYS A 185 0.04 -24.92 -2.98
CA LYS A 185 -1.25 -24.17 -2.97
C LYS A 185 -1.18 -22.82 -2.27
N THR A 186 -0.04 -22.44 -1.73
CA THR A 186 0.06 -21.24 -0.88
C THR A 186 1.31 -20.45 -1.20
N VAL A 187 1.25 -19.13 -0.96
CA VAL A 187 2.41 -18.22 -0.90
C VAL A 187 2.40 -17.60 0.47
N LEU A 188 3.53 -17.64 1.18
CA LEU A 188 3.66 -17.13 2.54
C LEU A 188 4.46 -15.83 2.56
N ALA A 189 3.90 -14.80 3.21
CA ALA A 189 4.58 -13.54 3.49
C ALA A 189 4.46 -13.19 4.98
N ALA A 190 5.47 -12.57 5.56
CA ALA A 190 5.52 -12.21 6.98
C ALA A 190 5.62 -10.70 7.18
N ALA A 191 4.59 -10.11 7.76
CA ALA A 191 4.54 -8.71 8.12
C ALA A 191 5.00 -8.53 9.58
N HIS A 192 6.22 -8.05 9.79
CA HIS A 192 6.76 -7.74 11.10
C HIS A 192 6.25 -6.38 11.56
N ARG A 193 5.17 -6.38 12.35
CA ARG A 193 4.46 -5.17 12.79
C ARG A 193 4.35 -5.02 14.30
N TYR A 194 4.82 -6.01 15.08
CA TYR A 194 4.65 -6.01 16.54
C TYR A 194 5.45 -4.93 17.26
N ASN A 195 6.72 -4.71 16.88
CA ASN A 195 7.61 -3.75 17.55
C ASN A 195 8.60 -3.10 16.56
N GLY A 196 8.76 -1.78 16.67
CA GLY A 196 9.60 -0.97 15.78
C GLY A 196 11.11 -1.21 15.89
N SER A 197 11.59 -1.91 16.94
CA SER A 197 13.01 -2.31 17.06
C SER A 197 13.35 -3.62 16.34
N ASP A 198 12.37 -4.24 15.70
CA ASP A 198 12.54 -5.46 14.93
C ASP A 198 13.35 -5.20 13.65
N PRO A 199 14.44 -5.95 13.37
CA PRO A 199 15.23 -5.77 12.14
C PRO A 199 14.44 -5.95 10.84
N ALA A 200 13.33 -6.72 10.91
CA ALA A 200 12.41 -6.95 9.81
C ALA A 200 11.18 -6.02 9.84
N TYR A 201 11.16 -4.99 10.72
CA TYR A 201 9.98 -4.15 10.90
C TYR A 201 9.55 -3.46 9.60
N LEU A 202 8.28 -3.66 9.25
CA LEU A 202 7.65 -3.06 8.08
C LEU A 202 7.09 -1.68 8.46
N ALA A 203 7.94 -0.65 8.40
CA ALA A 203 7.67 0.67 8.98
C ALA A 203 6.53 1.43 8.27
N ASN A 204 6.57 1.51 6.94
CA ASN A 204 5.74 2.44 6.15
C ASN A 204 4.41 1.84 5.68
N TYR A 205 4.09 0.60 6.07
CA TYR A 205 2.92 -0.12 5.56
C TYR A 205 2.09 -0.67 6.72
N ALA A 206 0.90 -0.15 6.90
CA ALA A 206 -0.01 -0.54 7.99
C ALA A 206 -0.89 -1.74 7.61
N LEU A 207 -0.28 -2.82 7.10
CA LEU A 207 -0.99 -4.04 6.67
C LEU A 207 -1.80 -4.67 7.81
N ASP A 208 -1.30 -4.60 9.04
CA ASP A 208 -1.99 -5.06 10.25
C ASP A 208 -3.32 -4.32 10.46
N VAL A 209 -3.33 -3.00 10.28
CA VAL A 209 -4.54 -2.17 10.38
C VAL A 209 -5.48 -2.47 9.20
N ALA A 210 -4.96 -2.50 7.97
CA ALA A 210 -5.75 -2.75 6.76
C ALA A 210 -6.45 -4.12 6.79
N MET A 211 -5.79 -5.15 7.33
CA MET A 211 -6.34 -6.51 7.43
C MET A 211 -7.05 -6.79 8.77
N GLY A 212 -7.27 -5.75 9.60
CA GLY A 212 -8.04 -5.86 10.84
C GLY A 212 -7.40 -6.75 11.91
N VAL A 213 -6.07 -6.75 12.03
CA VAL A 213 -5.32 -7.54 13.00
C VAL A 213 -5.60 -7.06 14.41
N GLY A 214 -6.22 -7.90 15.23
CA GLY A 214 -6.55 -7.58 16.62
C GLY A 214 -5.45 -7.89 17.63
N GLY A 215 -4.36 -8.54 17.24
CA GLY A 215 -3.25 -8.94 18.12
C GLY A 215 -2.26 -9.85 17.40
N PHE A 216 -1.21 -10.28 18.13
CA PHE A 216 -0.13 -11.12 17.58
C PHE A 216 0.06 -12.41 18.41
N PRO A 217 0.30 -13.56 17.76
CA PRO A 217 0.35 -13.77 16.32
C PRO A 217 -1.03 -13.73 15.65
N SER A 218 -1.08 -13.31 14.39
CA SER A 218 -2.24 -13.43 13.53
C SER A 218 -1.84 -13.93 12.14
N LEU A 219 -2.78 -14.55 11.43
CA LEU A 219 -2.64 -14.98 10.06
C LEU A 219 -3.82 -14.45 9.24
N SER A 220 -3.53 -13.94 8.05
CA SER A 220 -4.53 -13.60 7.06
C SER A 220 -4.41 -14.53 5.85
N ALA A 221 -5.54 -15.00 5.32
CA ALA A 221 -5.61 -15.73 4.07
C ALA A 221 -6.38 -14.88 3.04
N ASP A 222 -5.76 -14.62 1.89
CA ASP A 222 -6.30 -13.82 0.77
C ASP A 222 -6.79 -12.42 1.18
N MET A 223 -6.26 -11.84 2.27
CA MET A 223 -6.73 -10.58 2.87
C MET A 223 -8.21 -10.64 3.32
N TYR A 224 -8.85 -11.82 3.26
CA TYR A 224 -10.26 -12.03 3.59
C TYR A 224 -10.45 -12.60 4.99
N TYR A 225 -9.77 -13.72 5.30
CA TYR A 225 -9.83 -14.35 6.60
C TYR A 225 -8.66 -13.89 7.46
N THR A 226 -8.91 -13.16 8.53
CA THR A 226 -7.86 -12.73 9.47
C THR A 226 -8.19 -13.16 10.88
N TYR A 227 -7.34 -14.00 11.47
CA TYR A 227 -7.53 -14.54 12.80
C TYR A 227 -6.26 -14.48 13.65
N GLY A 228 -6.43 -14.13 14.93
CA GLY A 228 -5.43 -14.37 15.96
C GLY A 228 -5.41 -15.85 16.32
N LEU A 229 -4.25 -16.51 16.22
CA LEU A 229 -4.13 -17.96 16.41
C LEU A 229 -3.31 -18.27 17.68
N TYR A 230 -3.92 -18.95 18.63
CA TYR A 230 -3.30 -19.31 19.92
C TYR A 230 -3.32 -20.80 20.23
N SER A 231 -4.16 -21.59 19.55
CA SER A 231 -4.26 -23.05 19.73
C SER A 231 -4.71 -23.71 18.43
N ASN A 232 -4.36 -24.98 18.25
CA ASN A 232 -4.68 -25.78 17.06
C ASN A 232 -4.32 -25.08 15.74
N MET A 233 -3.20 -24.37 15.71
CA MET A 233 -2.81 -23.47 14.61
C MET A 233 -2.74 -24.21 13.29
N VAL A 234 -2.13 -25.41 13.25
CA VAL A 234 -2.03 -26.24 12.03
C VAL A 234 -3.41 -26.51 11.42
N GLU A 235 -4.35 -27.00 12.23
CA GLU A 235 -5.70 -27.30 11.76
C GLU A 235 -6.43 -26.04 11.26
N VAL A 236 -6.26 -24.92 11.96
CA VAL A 236 -6.89 -23.64 11.56
C VAL A 236 -6.29 -23.12 10.26
N ILE A 237 -4.96 -23.24 10.06
CA ILE A 237 -4.29 -22.84 8.83
C ILE A 237 -4.85 -23.64 7.65
N HIS A 238 -4.96 -24.98 7.77
CA HIS A 238 -5.58 -25.81 6.74
C HIS A 238 -7.01 -25.35 6.41
N LYS A 239 -7.84 -25.13 7.42
CA LYS A 239 -9.21 -24.65 7.23
C LYS A 239 -9.29 -23.27 6.56
N MET A 240 -8.36 -22.37 6.86
CA MET A 240 -8.31 -21.06 6.21
C MET A 240 -8.00 -21.17 4.72
N VAL A 241 -7.06 -22.06 4.36
CA VAL A 241 -6.70 -22.30 2.96
C VAL A 241 -7.85 -22.97 2.21
N ASP A 242 -8.45 -24.03 2.80
CA ASP A 242 -9.62 -24.70 2.20
C ASP A 242 -10.79 -23.72 2.00
N ALA A 243 -11.11 -22.91 3.01
CA ALA A 243 -12.15 -21.89 2.92
C ALA A 243 -11.84 -20.81 1.86
N SER A 244 -10.56 -20.48 1.65
CA SER A 244 -10.16 -19.57 0.58
C SER A 244 -10.39 -20.16 -0.80
N PHE A 245 -10.14 -21.46 -1.00
CA PHE A 245 -10.47 -22.14 -2.25
C PHE A 245 -11.99 -22.26 -2.48
N GLU A 246 -12.76 -22.52 -1.41
CA GLU A 246 -14.22 -22.61 -1.50
C GLU A 246 -14.87 -21.23 -1.75
N ARG A 247 -14.24 -20.13 -1.34
CA ARG A 247 -14.80 -18.77 -1.41
C ARG A 247 -14.97 -18.27 -2.83
N THR A 248 -14.02 -18.54 -3.72
CA THR A 248 -14.00 -17.98 -5.07
C THR A 248 -13.31 -18.92 -6.06
N THR A 249 -13.75 -18.89 -7.30
CA THR A 249 -13.04 -19.50 -8.43
C THR A 249 -11.81 -18.67 -8.82
N THR A 250 -10.88 -19.28 -9.55
CA THR A 250 -9.74 -18.55 -10.13
C THR A 250 -10.22 -17.68 -11.28
N LYS A 251 -10.14 -16.36 -11.12
CA LYS A 251 -10.64 -15.39 -12.09
C LYS A 251 -9.56 -14.86 -13.02
N ALA A 252 -8.28 -15.01 -12.65
CA ALA A 252 -7.16 -14.58 -13.47
C ALA A 252 -5.91 -15.41 -13.21
N GLY A 253 -5.11 -15.57 -14.28
CA GLY A 253 -3.71 -15.95 -14.23
C GLY A 253 -2.81 -14.72 -14.14
N ILE A 254 -1.60 -14.94 -13.63
CA ILE A 254 -0.55 -13.92 -13.54
C ILE A 254 0.70 -14.51 -14.20
N SER A 255 1.34 -13.72 -15.06
CA SER A 255 2.71 -13.96 -15.52
C SER A 255 3.53 -12.70 -15.27
N ALA A 256 4.83 -12.85 -15.08
CA ALA A 256 5.69 -11.70 -14.84
C ALA A 256 7.13 -11.96 -15.25
N VAL A 257 7.84 -10.89 -15.57
CA VAL A 257 9.30 -10.86 -15.70
C VAL A 257 9.83 -9.73 -14.83
N SER A 258 10.97 -9.97 -14.18
CA SER A 258 11.64 -8.97 -13.37
C SER A 258 13.13 -8.93 -13.66
N TYR A 259 13.69 -7.74 -13.58
CA TYR A 259 15.11 -7.47 -13.79
C TYR A 259 15.56 -6.31 -12.92
N ILE A 260 16.86 -6.20 -12.68
CA ILE A 260 17.43 -5.11 -11.87
C ILE A 260 18.03 -4.07 -12.81
N GLU A 261 17.64 -2.82 -12.61
CA GLU A 261 18.29 -1.64 -13.16
C GLU A 261 18.83 -0.82 -11.99
N GLU A 262 20.16 -0.65 -11.95
CA GLU A 262 20.84 0.05 -10.87
C GLU A 262 20.43 -0.47 -9.48
N ASP A 263 19.72 0.33 -8.69
CA ASP A 263 19.24 0.00 -7.36
C ASP A 263 17.73 -0.26 -7.33
N LYS A 264 17.11 -0.52 -8.49
CA LYS A 264 15.68 -0.77 -8.62
C LYS A 264 15.43 -2.14 -9.23
N VAL A 265 14.43 -2.85 -8.75
CA VAL A 265 13.86 -3.98 -9.46
C VAL A 265 12.63 -3.52 -10.23
N ILE A 266 12.63 -3.78 -11.54
CA ILE A 266 11.51 -3.53 -12.44
C ILE A 266 10.76 -4.84 -12.61
N ILE A 267 9.43 -4.80 -12.49
CA ILE A 267 8.57 -5.98 -12.58
C ILE A 267 7.48 -5.69 -13.60
N ASN A 268 7.55 -6.34 -14.76
CA ASN A 268 6.49 -6.29 -15.76
C ASN A 268 5.56 -7.48 -15.54
N ALA A 269 4.36 -7.22 -15.06
CA ALA A 269 3.37 -8.24 -14.74
C ALA A 269 2.19 -8.17 -15.70
N THR A 270 1.74 -9.33 -16.18
CA THR A 270 0.59 -9.49 -17.06
C THR A 270 -0.50 -10.28 -16.33
N VAL A 271 -1.70 -9.74 -16.32
CA VAL A 271 -2.91 -10.39 -15.81
C VAL A 271 -3.75 -10.84 -16.99
N LYS A 272 -4.12 -12.12 -17.04
CA LYS A 272 -5.04 -12.70 -18.03
C LYS A 272 -6.34 -13.13 -17.37
N ALA A 273 -7.47 -12.58 -17.80
CA ALA A 273 -8.76 -12.82 -17.18
C ALA A 273 -9.39 -14.16 -17.60
N ALA A 274 -9.74 -15.01 -16.64
CA ALA A 274 -10.56 -16.21 -16.88
C ALA A 274 -12.06 -15.88 -16.98
N GLU A 275 -12.48 -14.78 -16.37
CA GLU A 275 -13.82 -14.19 -16.46
C GLU A 275 -13.73 -12.67 -16.48
N GLU A 276 -14.72 -12.00 -17.06
CA GLU A 276 -14.77 -10.53 -17.03
C GLU A 276 -14.92 -10.01 -15.61
N SER A 277 -13.98 -9.15 -15.18
CA SER A 277 -13.98 -8.55 -13.85
C SER A 277 -13.16 -7.28 -13.80
N MET A 278 -13.41 -6.44 -12.80
CA MET A 278 -12.43 -5.47 -12.34
C MET A 278 -11.33 -6.21 -11.58
N PHE A 279 -10.09 -5.80 -11.82
CA PHE A 279 -8.93 -6.36 -11.12
C PHE A 279 -8.09 -5.23 -10.54
N ARG A 280 -7.40 -5.56 -9.44
CA ARG A 280 -6.25 -4.81 -8.95
C ARG A 280 -5.06 -5.72 -8.88
N ILE A 281 -3.87 -5.15 -8.98
CA ILE A 281 -2.60 -5.86 -8.91
C ILE A 281 -1.71 -5.22 -7.85
N GLY A 282 -0.97 -6.06 -7.10
CA GLY A 282 0.02 -5.61 -6.12
C GLY A 282 1.27 -6.46 -6.17
N ALA A 283 2.40 -5.85 -5.81
CA ALA A 283 3.67 -6.53 -5.70
C ALA A 283 4.31 -6.29 -4.32
N TRP A 284 4.82 -7.36 -3.69
CA TRP A 284 5.56 -7.26 -2.44
C TRP A 284 6.96 -7.81 -2.63
N LEU A 285 7.95 -7.12 -2.09
CA LEU A 285 9.31 -7.62 -1.99
C LEU A 285 9.51 -8.26 -0.63
N LEU A 286 9.97 -9.51 -0.63
CA LEU A 286 10.31 -10.29 0.57
C LEU A 286 11.82 -10.42 0.72
N GLU A 287 12.30 -10.63 1.94
CA GLU A 287 13.69 -10.98 2.25
C GLU A 287 13.72 -12.10 3.29
N ASP A 288 14.55 -13.10 3.04
CA ASP A 288 14.79 -14.24 3.92
C ASP A 288 16.08 -14.07 4.73
N GLY A 289 16.19 -14.86 5.81
CA GLY A 289 17.43 -14.98 6.58
C GLY A 289 17.75 -13.75 7.43
N ILE A 290 16.75 -12.94 7.80
CA ILE A 290 16.95 -11.76 8.65
C ILE A 290 17.17 -12.21 10.09
N TYR A 291 18.37 -11.92 10.64
CA TYR A 291 18.64 -12.17 12.06
C TYR A 291 17.98 -11.15 12.97
N GLY A 292 17.17 -11.63 13.92
CA GLY A 292 16.57 -10.84 14.98
C GLY A 292 16.27 -11.70 16.21
N GLN A 293 16.73 -11.28 17.40
CA GLN A 293 16.49 -12.06 18.61
C GLN A 293 15.01 -12.13 18.94
N GLN A 294 14.43 -13.33 18.82
CA GLN A 294 13.02 -13.59 19.06
C GLN A 294 12.72 -13.79 20.55
N THR A 295 11.79 -13.01 21.07
CA THR A 295 11.18 -13.29 22.38
C THR A 295 10.37 -14.59 22.28
N ASN A 296 10.59 -15.51 23.23
CA ASN A 296 9.98 -16.84 23.21
C ASN A 296 9.44 -17.22 24.58
N TYR A 297 8.15 -17.55 24.69
CA TYR A 297 7.47 -17.94 25.92
C TYR A 297 7.38 -19.47 26.12
N GLY A 298 8.40 -20.20 25.71
CA GLY A 298 8.57 -21.62 26.03
C GLY A 298 8.31 -22.59 24.89
N PHE A 299 8.40 -22.15 23.65
CA PHE A 299 8.41 -23.02 22.47
C PHE A 299 9.82 -23.58 22.24
N GLU A 300 9.92 -24.84 21.83
CA GLU A 300 11.19 -25.47 21.51
C GLU A 300 11.64 -25.09 20.09
N GLY A 301 12.91 -24.71 19.93
CA GLY A 301 13.52 -24.37 18.65
C GLY A 301 14.26 -23.06 18.64
N ASP A 302 14.93 -22.76 17.51
CA ASP A 302 15.54 -21.48 17.21
C ASP A 302 14.60 -20.68 16.28
N PHE A 303 14.33 -19.44 16.67
CA PHE A 303 13.42 -18.53 15.97
C PHE A 303 14.09 -17.19 15.66
N ASN A 304 15.43 -17.12 15.73
CA ASN A 304 16.15 -15.86 15.54
C ASN A 304 16.42 -15.53 14.06
N ILE A 305 16.10 -16.47 13.15
CA ILE A 305 16.13 -16.24 11.70
C ILE A 305 14.70 -16.11 11.20
N HIS A 306 14.44 -15.02 10.52
CA HIS A 306 13.13 -14.66 10.00
C HIS A 306 13.15 -14.69 8.48
N ASP A 307 12.19 -15.42 7.90
CA ASP A 307 12.05 -15.65 6.48
C ASP A 307 10.73 -15.06 5.96
N ASN A 308 10.61 -14.90 4.66
CA ASN A 308 9.44 -14.32 3.96
C ASN A 308 9.07 -12.91 4.44
N CYS A 309 10.04 -12.15 4.97
CA CYS A 309 9.79 -10.86 5.59
C CYS A 309 9.48 -9.78 4.54
N ILE A 310 8.29 -9.20 4.57
CA ILE A 310 7.90 -8.12 3.67
C ILE A 310 8.77 -6.88 3.94
N ARG A 311 9.51 -6.43 2.94
CA ARG A 311 10.33 -5.20 2.97
C ARG A 311 9.62 -4.04 2.32
N VAL A 312 8.89 -4.30 1.22
CA VAL A 312 8.06 -3.35 0.49
C VAL A 312 6.73 -4.00 0.19
N ALA A 313 5.64 -3.24 0.35
CA ALA A 313 4.31 -3.66 -0.03
C ALA A 313 3.75 -2.66 -1.06
N ASP A 314 4.21 -2.77 -2.31
CA ASP A 314 3.77 -1.93 -3.42
C ASP A 314 2.40 -2.41 -3.92
N SER A 315 1.38 -2.02 -3.17
CA SER A 315 -0.01 -2.40 -3.39
C SER A 315 -0.97 -1.40 -2.75
N LYS A 316 -0.50 -0.19 -2.45
CA LYS A 316 -1.24 0.80 -1.66
C LYS A 316 -2.16 1.62 -2.55
N ALA A 317 -3.43 1.20 -2.66
CA ALA A 317 -4.47 1.97 -3.35
C ALA A 317 -4.90 3.25 -2.58
N SER A 318 -4.77 3.25 -1.24
CA SER A 318 -5.01 4.41 -0.36
C SER A 318 -4.33 4.21 0.99
N SER A 319 -4.41 5.19 1.90
CA SER A 319 -3.79 5.13 3.23
C SER A 319 -4.15 3.90 4.07
N SER A 320 -5.29 3.26 3.80
CA SER A 320 -5.79 2.09 4.53
C SER A 320 -6.16 0.91 3.63
N ASP A 321 -5.86 0.98 2.33
CA ASP A 321 -6.17 -0.05 1.34
C ASP A 321 -4.88 -0.52 0.66
N TYR A 322 -4.53 -1.79 0.83
CA TYR A 322 -3.35 -2.44 0.27
C TYR A 322 -3.74 -3.58 -0.70
N THR A 323 -4.91 -3.48 -1.32
CA THR A 323 -5.44 -4.49 -2.23
C THR A 323 -4.94 -4.36 -3.67
N GLY A 324 -4.03 -3.43 -3.94
CA GLY A 324 -3.41 -3.23 -5.24
C GLY A 324 -3.94 -2.02 -6.00
N TYR A 325 -3.34 -1.80 -7.16
CA TYR A 325 -3.68 -0.74 -8.10
C TYR A 325 -4.66 -1.27 -9.15
N ASP A 326 -5.60 -0.44 -9.58
CA ASP A 326 -6.54 -0.82 -10.62
C ASP A 326 -5.79 -1.13 -11.93
N ILE A 327 -6.11 -2.27 -12.57
CA ILE A 327 -5.49 -2.73 -13.81
C ILE A 327 -6.56 -3.12 -14.83
N GLY A 328 -6.39 -2.66 -16.06
CA GLY A 328 -7.30 -2.94 -17.17
C GLY A 328 -7.19 -1.87 -18.27
N PRO A 329 -7.95 -2.01 -19.34
CA PRO A 329 -7.99 -0.99 -20.39
C PRO A 329 -8.58 0.32 -19.84
N VAL A 330 -8.05 1.46 -20.30
CA VAL A 330 -8.55 2.78 -19.89
C VAL A 330 -9.64 3.22 -20.87
N GLY A 331 -10.82 3.57 -20.36
CA GLY A 331 -11.94 4.05 -21.13
C GLY A 331 -11.77 5.50 -21.62
N GLU A 332 -12.70 5.96 -22.46
CA GLU A 332 -12.70 7.36 -22.97
C GLU A 332 -12.88 8.39 -21.85
N ASP A 333 -13.41 7.99 -20.71
CA ASP A 333 -13.61 8.78 -19.50
C ASP A 333 -12.37 8.84 -18.58
N GLY A 334 -11.29 8.13 -18.97
CA GLY A 334 -10.08 8.01 -18.17
C GLY A 334 -10.14 6.98 -17.05
N GLU A 335 -11.27 6.26 -16.88
CA GLU A 335 -11.43 5.26 -15.84
C GLU A 335 -10.99 3.88 -16.34
N VAL A 336 -10.39 3.09 -15.41
CA VAL A 336 -10.01 1.70 -15.69
C VAL A 336 -11.28 0.87 -15.87
N GLN A 337 -11.31 0.07 -16.93
CA GLN A 337 -12.44 -0.78 -17.29
C GLN A 337 -12.15 -2.24 -16.94
N PRO A 338 -13.19 -3.10 -16.81
CA PRO A 338 -12.99 -4.54 -16.61
C PRO A 338 -12.14 -5.17 -17.71
N ILE A 339 -11.26 -6.10 -17.33
CA ILE A 339 -10.59 -6.98 -18.29
C ILE A 339 -11.59 -8.05 -18.70
N LYS A 340 -11.85 -8.18 -20.02
CA LYS A 340 -12.78 -9.18 -20.52
C LYS A 340 -12.15 -10.57 -20.50
N LYS A 341 -13.00 -11.58 -20.47
CA LYS A 341 -12.57 -12.98 -20.51
C LYS A 341 -11.62 -13.26 -21.68
N GLY A 342 -10.46 -13.81 -21.38
CA GLY A 342 -9.38 -14.15 -22.33
C GLY A 342 -8.49 -12.96 -22.70
N GLU A 343 -8.86 -11.72 -22.33
CA GLU A 343 -8.01 -10.54 -22.55
C GLU A 343 -6.98 -10.38 -21.44
N THR A 344 -5.91 -9.65 -21.72
CA THR A 344 -4.81 -9.35 -20.83
C THR A 344 -4.71 -7.85 -20.53
N ALA A 345 -4.10 -7.52 -19.40
CA ALA A 345 -3.62 -6.18 -19.09
C ALA A 345 -2.26 -6.27 -18.40
N GLU A 346 -1.44 -5.25 -18.57
CA GLU A 346 -0.07 -5.19 -18.04
C GLU A 346 0.06 -4.09 -17.01
N TYR A 347 0.98 -4.29 -16.05
CA TYR A 347 1.33 -3.31 -15.05
C TYR A 347 2.83 -3.44 -14.73
N THR A 348 3.51 -2.29 -14.65
CA THR A 348 4.92 -2.24 -14.28
C THR A 348 5.08 -1.69 -12.88
N PHE A 349 5.78 -2.43 -12.01
CA PHE A 349 6.21 -1.96 -10.70
C PHE A 349 7.67 -1.60 -10.75
N THR A 350 8.04 -0.58 -9.98
CA THR A 350 9.42 -0.18 -9.75
C THR A 350 9.65 -0.12 -8.25
N ILE A 351 10.50 -1.01 -7.71
CA ILE A 351 10.78 -1.07 -6.28
C ILE A 351 12.26 -0.77 -6.03
N GLU A 352 12.55 0.23 -5.23
CA GLU A 352 13.90 0.55 -4.81
C GLU A 352 14.49 -0.51 -3.89
N LEU A 353 15.70 -0.95 -4.19
CA LEU A 353 16.46 -1.92 -3.41
C LEU A 353 17.41 -1.19 -2.47
N LYS A 354 17.31 -1.49 -1.17
CA LYS A 354 18.19 -0.86 -0.19
C LYS A 354 19.48 -1.68 -0.02
N ASP A 355 20.62 -1.02 0.09
CA ASP A 355 21.96 -1.64 0.28
C ASP A 355 22.03 -2.65 1.41
N LYS A 356 21.22 -2.46 2.45
CA LYS A 356 21.20 -3.34 3.62
C LYS A 356 20.47 -4.66 3.39
N TRP A 357 19.75 -4.81 2.29
CA TRP A 357 19.04 -6.03 1.93
C TRP A 357 19.97 -6.97 1.17
N LYS A 358 19.85 -8.26 1.46
CA LYS A 358 20.60 -9.29 0.76
C LYS A 358 19.82 -9.69 -0.48
N ARG A 359 20.19 -9.10 -1.64
CA ARG A 359 19.47 -9.31 -2.91
C ARG A 359 19.30 -10.80 -3.25
N GLU A 360 20.30 -11.63 -2.93
CA GLU A 360 20.28 -13.07 -3.13
C GLU A 360 19.24 -13.82 -2.26
N ASN A 361 18.72 -13.16 -1.21
CA ASN A 361 17.69 -13.69 -0.33
C ASN A 361 16.34 -13.03 -0.58
N CYS A 362 16.22 -12.21 -1.62
CA CYS A 362 14.97 -11.51 -1.92
C CYS A 362 14.16 -12.29 -2.96
N SER A 363 12.84 -12.27 -2.77
CA SER A 363 11.83 -12.76 -3.71
C SER A 363 10.72 -11.73 -3.90
N LEU A 364 9.89 -11.93 -4.91
CA LEU A 364 8.76 -11.09 -5.25
C LEU A 364 7.47 -11.89 -5.13
N VAL A 365 6.47 -11.31 -4.51
CA VAL A 365 5.10 -11.83 -4.46
C VAL A 365 4.21 -10.90 -5.25
N ILE A 366 3.56 -11.42 -6.29
CA ILE A 366 2.65 -10.65 -7.13
C ILE A 366 1.26 -11.27 -7.01
N PHE A 367 0.27 -10.46 -6.71
CA PHE A 367 -1.10 -10.94 -6.53
C PHE A 367 -2.11 -10.06 -7.26
N VAL A 368 -3.23 -10.67 -7.63
CA VAL A 368 -4.40 -9.97 -8.15
C VAL A 368 -5.54 -10.07 -7.15
N THR A 369 -6.29 -8.97 -7.02
CA THR A 369 -7.50 -8.93 -6.22
C THR A 369 -8.71 -8.66 -7.10
N THR A 370 -9.85 -9.15 -6.65
CA THR A 370 -11.15 -8.94 -7.31
C THR A 370 -12.18 -8.41 -6.32
N PRO A 371 -13.18 -7.63 -6.79
CA PRO A 371 -14.22 -7.11 -5.93
C PRO A 371 -15.18 -8.22 -5.48
N GLU A 372 -15.51 -8.21 -4.20
CA GLU A 372 -16.53 -9.06 -3.60
C GLU A 372 -17.43 -8.23 -2.69
N LYS A 373 -18.70 -8.61 -2.61
CA LYS A 373 -19.65 -7.94 -1.71
C LYS A 373 -19.67 -8.62 -0.35
N VAL A 374 -19.12 -7.94 0.65
CA VAL A 374 -19.16 -8.39 2.06
C VAL A 374 -20.07 -7.46 2.85
N GLN A 375 -21.12 -8.00 3.45
CA GLN A 375 -22.12 -7.23 4.21
C GLN A 375 -22.70 -6.02 3.44
N GLY A 376 -22.85 -6.18 2.11
CA GLY A 376 -23.41 -5.14 1.23
C GLY A 376 -22.43 -4.05 0.80
N ARG A 377 -21.16 -4.13 1.20
CA ARG A 377 -20.07 -3.26 0.74
C ARG A 377 -19.17 -4.02 -0.22
N GLU A 378 -18.72 -3.35 -1.25
CA GLU A 378 -17.69 -3.87 -2.14
C GLU A 378 -16.32 -3.71 -1.49
N SER A 379 -15.55 -4.78 -1.53
CA SER A 379 -14.18 -4.83 -1.03
C SER A 379 -13.37 -5.75 -1.95
N TYR A 380 -12.08 -5.51 -2.05
CA TYR A 380 -11.19 -6.31 -2.88
C TYR A 380 -10.44 -7.33 -2.02
N PHE A 381 -10.30 -8.55 -2.54
CA PHE A 381 -9.60 -9.65 -1.87
C PHE A 381 -8.75 -10.42 -2.89
N VAL A 382 -7.68 -11.03 -2.40
CA VAL A 382 -6.78 -11.79 -3.28
C VAL A 382 -7.57 -12.94 -3.94
N ASN A 383 -7.46 -12.99 -5.26
CA ASN A 383 -8.02 -14.06 -6.08
C ASN A 383 -6.94 -15.06 -6.51
N ASN A 384 -5.76 -14.57 -6.87
CA ASN A 384 -4.60 -15.41 -7.19
C ASN A 384 -3.29 -14.72 -6.82
N VAL A 385 -2.23 -15.49 -6.64
CA VAL A 385 -0.91 -15.02 -6.25
C VAL A 385 0.18 -15.93 -6.83
N ILE A 386 1.29 -15.32 -7.22
CA ILE A 386 2.54 -16.00 -7.60
C ILE A 386 3.70 -15.51 -6.73
N GLU A 387 4.72 -16.33 -6.60
CA GLU A 387 6.03 -15.97 -6.05
C GLU A 387 7.09 -16.21 -7.11
N MET A 388 8.07 -15.31 -7.20
CA MET A 388 9.16 -15.42 -8.14
C MET A 388 10.47 -14.89 -7.54
N PRO A 389 11.64 -15.31 -8.06
CA PRO A 389 12.92 -14.71 -7.66
C PRO A 389 12.96 -13.21 -7.96
N LEU A 390 13.89 -12.50 -7.31
CA LEU A 390 14.07 -11.05 -7.51
C LEU A 390 14.36 -10.71 -8.98
N GLU A 391 15.11 -11.56 -9.69
CA GLU A 391 15.36 -11.49 -11.12
C GLU A 391 14.96 -12.80 -11.76
N GLY A 392 14.13 -12.74 -12.80
CA GLY A 392 13.65 -13.93 -13.50
C GLY A 392 12.27 -13.75 -14.11
N GLU A 393 11.65 -14.85 -14.45
CA GLU A 393 10.32 -14.87 -15.05
C GLU A 393 9.44 -16.00 -14.49
N VAL A 394 8.12 -15.77 -14.49
CA VAL A 394 7.10 -16.78 -14.22
C VAL A 394 6.04 -16.70 -15.31
N ALA A 395 5.85 -17.78 -16.07
CA ALA A 395 4.79 -17.89 -17.06
C ALA A 395 3.42 -18.13 -16.39
N PHE A 396 2.35 -17.99 -17.15
CA PHE A 396 1.04 -18.44 -16.69
C PHE A 396 1.09 -19.93 -16.34
N GLU A 397 0.61 -20.25 -15.14
CA GLU A 397 0.48 -21.63 -14.67
C GLU A 397 -0.98 -22.06 -14.79
N TYR A 398 -1.18 -23.27 -15.31
CA TYR A 398 -2.51 -23.85 -15.51
C TYR A 398 -2.69 -25.08 -14.62
N GLU A 399 -3.94 -25.34 -14.21
CA GLU A 399 -4.28 -26.60 -13.55
C GLU A 399 -4.07 -27.76 -14.53
N GLU A 400 -3.50 -28.86 -14.02
CA GLU A 400 -3.36 -30.07 -14.82
C GLU A 400 -4.74 -30.60 -15.21
N SER A 401 -4.92 -31.00 -16.47
CA SER A 401 -6.15 -31.64 -16.89
C SER A 401 -6.29 -33.03 -16.23
N GLU A 402 -7.42 -33.33 -15.61
CA GLU A 402 -7.69 -34.64 -15.00
C GLU A 402 -7.70 -35.81 -16.03
N ASP A 403 -7.40 -35.57 -17.31
CA ASP A 403 -7.54 -36.51 -18.41
C ASP A 403 -6.23 -37.28 -18.80
N GLU A 404 -5.16 -37.20 -18.00
CA GLU A 404 -3.89 -37.92 -18.25
C GLU A 404 -3.60 -39.03 -17.22
N GLU A 405 -4.60 -39.82 -16.76
CA GLU A 405 -4.42 -41.10 -16.11
C GLU A 405 -4.91 -42.29 -16.98
#